data_94769b5cebf2ebc9b2c2976b393b2a36
#
_entry.id   94769b5cebf2ebc9b2c2976b393b2a36
#
_cell.length_a   1.000
_cell.length_b   1.000
_cell.length_c   1.000
_cell.angle_alpha   90.00
_cell.angle_beta   90.00
_cell.angle_gamma   90.00
#
_symmetry.space_group_name_H-M   'P 1'
#
loop_
_entity.id
_entity.type
_entity.pdbx_description
1 polymer ?
#
loop_
_entity_poly.entity_id
_entity_poly.type
_entity_poly.pdbx_seq_one_letter_code
_entity_poly.pdbx_strand_id
1 'polypeptide(L)'
;LEIPDWELACQQHAALAQAYRNLGITVHYVEPDVAPPPNLIFCADLFWMTPQGAILARPASTVRAGEERFIARRLADLGIPVLRTLTGTAVFEGADALWLDPQTVLLGRGLRTNDQAIWQISDTLGEIGVDIITVDFPIGTMHLMGILRFLARDLVITWPYRLAWRAVEALRERGFRVGFIPDETEATAGGALNFVTLGPRHILMAAGNPKTQTFLESEGVTCHTVALDELLKAAGGIGCLTGIIEREI
;
A
#
# COMPACT_ATOMS: atom_id res chain seq x y z
N LEU A 1 15.93 11.98 5.79
CA LEU A 1 15.10 11.47 6.88
C LEU A 1 15.36 12.34 8.10
N GLU A 2 14.31 12.80 8.74
CA GLU A 2 14.37 13.47 10.03
C GLU A 2 14.07 12.44 11.12
N ILE A 3 14.62 12.65 12.32
CA ILE A 3 14.31 11.78 13.47
C ILE A 3 12.96 12.23 14.01
N PRO A 4 11.95 11.37 14.03
CA PRO A 4 10.65 11.73 14.61
C PRO A 4 10.72 11.88 16.12
N ASP A 5 9.88 12.74 16.68
CA ASP A 5 9.57 12.74 18.11
C ASP A 5 8.84 11.44 18.43
N TRP A 6 9.44 10.62 19.28
CA TRP A 6 8.92 9.29 19.60
C TRP A 6 7.56 9.30 20.26
N GLU A 7 7.36 10.21 21.21
CA GLU A 7 6.10 10.28 21.96
C GLU A 7 4.96 10.73 21.05
N LEU A 8 5.20 11.75 20.24
CA LEU A 8 4.23 12.26 19.27
C LEU A 8 3.96 11.24 18.16
N ALA A 9 4.97 10.53 17.69
CA ALA A 9 4.80 9.45 16.70
C ALA A 9 3.91 8.32 17.26
N CYS A 10 4.08 7.92 18.51
CA CYS A 10 3.21 6.94 19.18
C CYS A 10 1.77 7.45 19.30
N GLN A 11 1.60 8.73 19.65
CA GLN A 11 0.26 9.34 19.73
C GLN A 11 -0.41 9.38 18.35
N GLN A 12 0.32 9.74 17.30
CA GLN A 12 -0.21 9.75 15.92
C GLN A 12 -0.56 8.35 15.42
N HIS A 13 0.27 7.34 15.74
CA HIS A 13 -0.05 5.95 15.41
C HIS A 13 -1.34 5.47 16.12
N ALA A 14 -1.51 5.80 17.39
CA ALA A 14 -2.73 5.48 18.14
C ALA A 14 -3.95 6.23 17.56
N ALA A 15 -3.79 7.50 17.19
CA ALA A 15 -4.83 8.30 16.56
C ALA A 15 -5.24 7.74 15.19
N LEU A 16 -4.29 7.25 14.39
CA LEU A 16 -4.57 6.58 13.12
C LEU A 16 -5.43 5.33 13.33
N ALA A 17 -5.05 4.48 14.28
CA ALA A 17 -5.83 3.28 14.61
C ALA A 17 -7.24 3.63 15.13
N GLN A 18 -7.36 4.69 15.91
CA GLN A 18 -8.66 5.17 16.39
C GLN A 18 -9.51 5.76 15.27
N ALA A 19 -8.89 6.47 14.29
CA ALA A 19 -9.61 6.97 13.12
C ALA A 19 -10.23 5.83 12.31
N TYR A 20 -9.49 4.72 12.08
CA TYR A 20 -10.06 3.53 11.44
C TYR A 20 -11.26 2.96 12.22
N ARG A 21 -11.14 2.80 13.54
CA ARG A 21 -12.25 2.28 14.38
C ARG A 21 -13.48 3.17 14.33
N ASN A 22 -13.30 4.48 14.36
CA ASN A 22 -14.40 5.46 14.26
C ASN A 22 -15.12 5.38 12.90
N LEU A 23 -14.43 4.90 11.87
CA LEU A 23 -14.95 4.67 10.52
C LEU A 23 -15.46 3.23 10.31
N GLY A 24 -15.59 2.45 11.39
CA GLY A 24 -16.13 1.09 11.36
C GLY A 24 -15.15 0.02 10.88
N ILE A 25 -13.86 0.35 10.76
CA ILE A 25 -12.83 -0.60 10.30
C ILE A 25 -12.24 -1.33 11.51
N THR A 26 -12.20 -2.66 11.44
CA THR A 26 -11.53 -3.50 12.44
C THR A 26 -10.01 -3.34 12.31
N VAL A 27 -9.35 -3.06 13.43
CA VAL A 27 -7.90 -2.87 13.49
C VAL A 27 -7.24 -3.95 14.34
N HIS A 28 -6.31 -4.67 13.75
CA HIS A 28 -5.43 -5.63 14.41
C HIS A 28 -4.01 -5.06 14.48
N TYR A 29 -3.36 -5.20 15.63
CA TYR A 29 -1.97 -4.83 15.77
C TYR A 29 -1.03 -6.02 15.56
N VAL A 30 0.15 -5.74 15.05
CA VAL A 30 1.28 -6.65 15.07
C VAL A 30 2.13 -6.29 16.28
N GLU A 31 2.05 -7.11 17.33
CA GLU A 31 2.70 -6.88 18.63
C GLU A 31 3.65 -8.05 18.94
N PRO A 32 4.92 -7.96 18.52
CA PRO A 32 5.90 -9.00 18.82
C PRO A 32 6.21 -9.09 20.31
N ASP A 33 6.47 -10.31 20.81
CA ASP A 33 6.91 -10.57 22.18
C ASP A 33 8.36 -10.09 22.44
N VAL A 34 9.06 -9.62 21.41
CA VAL A 34 10.42 -9.09 21.45
C VAL A 34 10.44 -7.68 20.87
N ALA A 35 11.49 -6.91 21.16
CA ALA A 35 11.67 -5.59 20.57
C ALA A 35 11.59 -5.68 19.04
N PRO A 36 10.62 -5.00 18.40
CA PRO A 36 10.42 -5.09 16.97
C PRO A 36 11.54 -4.36 16.21
N PRO A 37 11.89 -4.83 14.99
CA PRO A 37 12.68 -4.03 14.07
C PRO A 37 11.99 -2.70 13.78
N PRO A 38 12.72 -1.58 13.64
CA PRO A 38 12.11 -0.25 13.48
C PRO A 38 11.16 -0.12 12.30
N ASN A 39 11.43 -0.84 11.19
CA ASN A 39 10.61 -0.75 9.97
C ASN A 39 9.40 -1.71 9.97
N LEU A 40 9.19 -2.50 11.03
CA LEU A 40 8.01 -3.38 11.15
C LEU A 40 6.70 -2.60 11.12
N ILE A 41 6.71 -1.31 11.46
CA ILE A 41 5.54 -0.44 11.36
C ILE A 41 4.98 -0.33 9.92
N PHE A 42 5.81 -0.57 8.89
CA PHE A 42 5.39 -0.52 7.49
C PHE A 42 4.80 -1.86 7.05
N CYS A 43 3.65 -2.20 7.62
CA CYS A 43 2.99 -3.50 7.43
C CYS A 43 2.58 -3.76 5.97
N ALA A 44 2.27 -2.73 5.20
CA ALA A 44 1.86 -2.88 3.79
C ALA A 44 2.95 -3.52 2.92
N ASP A 45 4.22 -3.36 3.30
CA ASP A 45 5.34 -3.91 2.54
C ASP A 45 5.54 -5.42 2.78
N LEU A 46 5.02 -5.94 3.91
CA LEU A 46 5.40 -7.26 4.42
C LEU A 46 4.46 -8.40 3.98
N PHE A 47 3.32 -8.08 3.41
CA PHE A 47 2.41 -9.08 2.84
C PHE A 47 1.42 -8.43 1.87
N TRP A 48 0.78 -9.26 1.08
CA TRP A 48 -0.33 -8.86 0.23
C TRP A 48 -1.42 -9.92 0.25
N MET A 49 -2.69 -9.49 0.31
CA MET A 49 -3.83 -10.40 0.45
C MET A 49 -4.44 -10.79 -0.88
N THR A 50 -4.74 -12.08 -1.00
CA THR A 50 -5.61 -12.66 -2.03
C THR A 50 -6.89 -13.22 -1.38
N PRO A 51 -7.93 -13.55 -2.16
CA PRO A 51 -9.13 -14.20 -1.62
C PRO A 51 -8.86 -15.54 -0.93
N GLN A 52 -7.74 -16.21 -1.23
CA GLN A 52 -7.39 -17.52 -0.68
C GLN A 52 -6.36 -17.46 0.46
N GLY A 53 -5.79 -16.29 0.72
CA GLY A 53 -4.79 -16.10 1.78
C GLY A 53 -3.71 -15.11 1.41
N ALA A 54 -2.73 -14.96 2.28
CA ALA A 54 -1.66 -14.00 2.14
C ALA A 54 -0.48 -14.51 1.31
N ILE A 55 0.07 -13.66 0.46
CA ILE A 55 1.41 -13.82 -0.09
C ILE A 55 2.36 -13.03 0.83
N LEU A 56 3.29 -13.71 1.48
CA LEU A 56 4.28 -13.07 2.32
C LEU A 56 5.36 -12.40 1.48
N ALA A 57 5.70 -11.20 1.86
CA ALA A 57 6.79 -10.47 1.24
C ALA A 57 8.15 -11.09 1.55
N ARG A 58 9.13 -10.69 0.75
CA ARG A 58 10.55 -10.88 0.99
C ARG A 58 11.24 -9.56 0.69
N PRO A 59 11.38 -8.68 1.70
CA PRO A 59 11.87 -7.33 1.50
C PRO A 59 13.23 -7.28 0.80
N ALA A 60 13.39 -6.32 -0.11
CA ALA A 60 14.62 -6.15 -0.88
C ALA A 60 15.80 -5.66 0.00
N SER A 61 15.49 -4.95 1.06
CA SER A 61 16.51 -4.41 1.98
C SER A 61 16.92 -5.46 3.02
N THR A 62 18.23 -5.73 3.13
CA THR A 62 18.77 -6.69 4.11
C THR A 62 18.49 -6.31 5.56
N VAL A 63 18.34 -5.01 5.87
CA VAL A 63 18.02 -4.54 7.22
C VAL A 63 16.58 -4.87 7.62
N ARG A 64 15.72 -5.23 6.66
CA ARG A 64 14.33 -5.63 6.88
C ARG A 64 14.13 -7.15 6.81
N ALA A 65 15.18 -7.89 6.49
CA ALA A 65 15.07 -9.34 6.34
C ALA A 65 14.59 -10.02 7.63
N GLY A 66 13.54 -10.81 7.52
CA GLY A 66 12.90 -11.50 8.65
C GLY A 66 11.79 -10.71 9.34
N GLU A 67 11.45 -9.51 8.91
CA GLU A 67 10.28 -8.77 9.43
C GLU A 67 8.97 -9.50 9.09
N GLU A 68 8.89 -10.13 7.93
CA GLU A 68 7.72 -10.89 7.44
C GLU A 68 7.27 -12.00 8.39
N ARG A 69 8.16 -12.54 9.23
CA ARG A 69 7.82 -13.58 10.22
C ARG A 69 6.81 -13.08 11.26
N PHE A 70 6.87 -11.81 11.64
CA PHE A 70 5.94 -11.23 12.62
C PHE A 70 4.54 -11.09 12.02
N ILE A 71 4.47 -10.73 10.74
CA ILE A 71 3.21 -10.71 9.98
C ILE A 71 2.66 -12.14 9.83
N ALA A 72 3.49 -13.10 9.44
CA ALA A 72 3.08 -14.50 9.29
C ALA A 72 2.46 -15.05 10.58
N ARG A 73 3.10 -14.78 11.74
CA ARG A 73 2.58 -15.17 13.05
C ARG A 73 1.21 -14.52 13.29
N ARG A 74 1.10 -13.19 13.05
CA ARG A 74 -0.15 -12.47 13.28
C ARG A 74 -1.29 -12.95 12.37
N LEU A 75 -1.01 -13.24 11.11
CA LEU A 75 -1.99 -13.82 10.18
C LEU A 75 -2.46 -15.19 10.66
N ALA A 76 -1.54 -16.03 11.14
CA ALA A 76 -1.88 -17.34 11.71
C ALA A 76 -2.79 -17.20 12.95
N ASP A 77 -2.50 -16.25 13.86
CA ASP A 77 -3.35 -15.97 15.03
C ASP A 77 -4.76 -15.52 14.63
N LEU A 78 -4.91 -14.90 13.46
CA LEU A 78 -6.18 -14.46 12.89
C LEU A 78 -6.87 -15.55 12.05
N GLY A 79 -6.25 -16.74 11.92
CA GLY A 79 -6.77 -17.83 11.10
C GLY A 79 -6.64 -17.61 9.60
N ILE A 80 -5.79 -16.68 9.17
CA ILE A 80 -5.55 -16.35 7.76
C ILE A 80 -4.42 -17.23 7.24
N PRO A 81 -4.67 -18.04 6.18
CA PRO A 81 -3.64 -18.90 5.62
C PRO A 81 -2.58 -18.09 4.87
N VAL A 82 -1.34 -18.61 4.88
CA VAL A 82 -0.27 -18.15 3.98
C VAL A 82 -0.35 -18.98 2.71
N LEU A 83 -0.71 -18.34 1.61
CA LEU A 83 -0.80 -18.96 0.29
C LEU A 83 0.58 -19.20 -0.33
N ARG A 84 1.47 -18.22 -0.18
CA ARG A 84 2.82 -18.28 -0.74
C ARG A 84 3.86 -17.56 0.13
N THR A 85 5.04 -18.17 0.23
CA THR A 85 6.28 -17.51 0.69
C THR A 85 7.27 -17.54 -0.46
N LEU A 86 7.87 -16.39 -0.79
CA LEU A 86 8.79 -16.28 -1.91
C LEU A 86 10.16 -16.86 -1.57
N THR A 87 10.83 -17.45 -2.56
CA THR A 87 12.08 -18.20 -2.40
C THR A 87 13.18 -17.75 -3.36
N GLY A 88 14.38 -18.30 -3.18
CA GLY A 88 15.53 -18.05 -4.07
C GLY A 88 15.98 -16.59 -4.06
N THR A 89 16.10 -15.98 -5.24
CA THR A 89 16.49 -14.58 -5.43
C THR A 89 15.31 -13.62 -5.57
N ALA A 90 14.07 -14.13 -5.41
CA ALA A 90 12.88 -13.29 -5.45
C ALA A 90 12.92 -12.24 -4.32
N VAL A 91 12.62 -11.00 -4.65
CA VAL A 91 12.30 -9.93 -3.69
C VAL A 91 10.97 -9.33 -4.05
N PHE A 92 10.14 -9.07 -3.03
CA PHE A 92 8.80 -8.53 -3.19
C PHE A 92 8.40 -7.76 -1.94
N GLU A 93 7.81 -6.60 -2.13
CA GLU A 93 7.14 -5.85 -1.07
C GLU A 93 5.66 -5.67 -1.47
N GLY A 94 4.75 -5.96 -0.52
CA GLY A 94 3.30 -6.00 -0.80
C GLY A 94 2.71 -4.70 -1.33
N ALA A 95 3.37 -3.58 -1.03
CA ALA A 95 3.02 -2.26 -1.53
C ALA A 95 3.16 -2.09 -3.07
N ASP A 96 3.74 -3.08 -3.75
CA ASP A 96 3.83 -3.13 -5.22
C ASP A 96 2.67 -3.88 -5.89
N ALA A 97 1.78 -4.53 -5.12
CA ALA A 97 0.67 -5.28 -5.67
C ALA A 97 -0.67 -4.56 -5.39
N LEU A 98 -1.40 -4.24 -6.44
CA LEU A 98 -2.71 -3.58 -6.38
C LEU A 98 -3.75 -4.34 -7.20
N TRP A 99 -4.85 -4.72 -6.58
CA TRP A 99 -6.01 -5.24 -7.29
C TRP A 99 -6.59 -4.18 -8.21
N LEU A 100 -6.72 -4.50 -9.50
CA LEU A 100 -7.38 -3.68 -10.50
C LEU A 100 -8.87 -4.04 -10.59
N ASP A 101 -9.13 -5.34 -10.61
CA ASP A 101 -10.44 -5.98 -10.59
C ASP A 101 -10.28 -7.39 -9.99
N PRO A 102 -11.37 -8.17 -9.76
CA PRO A 102 -11.26 -9.50 -9.15
C PRO A 102 -10.41 -10.53 -9.91
N GLN A 103 -10.09 -10.29 -11.17
CA GLN A 103 -9.29 -11.17 -12.02
C GLN A 103 -7.96 -10.58 -12.46
N THR A 104 -7.64 -9.33 -12.05
CA THR A 104 -6.43 -8.65 -12.55
C THR A 104 -5.71 -7.90 -11.45
N VAL A 105 -4.40 -8.08 -11.38
CA VAL A 105 -3.50 -7.36 -10.47
C VAL A 105 -2.52 -6.52 -11.25
N LEU A 106 -2.34 -5.26 -10.84
CA LEU A 106 -1.17 -4.48 -11.22
C LEU A 106 -0.02 -4.83 -10.29
N LEU A 107 1.10 -5.28 -10.82
CA LEU A 107 2.29 -5.62 -10.03
C LEU A 107 3.47 -4.76 -10.48
N GLY A 108 3.96 -3.95 -9.56
CA GLY A 108 5.10 -3.07 -9.78
C GLY A 108 6.41 -3.82 -9.92
N ARG A 109 7.23 -3.41 -10.88
CA ARG A 109 8.60 -3.91 -11.06
C ARG A 109 9.60 -2.78 -10.87
N GLY A 110 10.49 -2.93 -9.90
CA GLY A 110 11.46 -1.88 -9.56
C GLY A 110 12.46 -2.33 -8.50
N LEU A 111 12.86 -1.40 -7.64
CA LEU A 111 13.86 -1.64 -6.61
C LEU A 111 13.40 -2.64 -5.53
N ARG A 112 12.09 -2.80 -5.36
CA ARG A 112 11.49 -3.56 -4.26
C ARG A 112 10.84 -4.86 -4.70
N THR A 113 10.59 -5.01 -6.01
CA THR A 113 10.01 -6.22 -6.58
C THR A 113 10.71 -6.55 -7.90
N ASN A 114 11.26 -7.75 -8.01
CA ASN A 114 12.03 -8.20 -9.17
C ASN A 114 11.29 -9.25 -10.01
N ASP A 115 11.85 -9.59 -11.18
CA ASP A 115 11.27 -10.56 -12.13
C ASP A 115 11.05 -11.94 -11.50
N GLN A 116 11.93 -12.37 -10.59
CA GLN A 116 11.79 -13.66 -9.92
C GLN A 116 10.58 -13.70 -9.00
N ALA A 117 10.28 -12.59 -8.34
CA ALA A 117 9.06 -12.47 -7.53
C ALA A 117 7.81 -12.42 -8.42
N ILE A 118 7.84 -11.63 -9.50
CA ILE A 118 6.74 -11.54 -10.45
C ILE A 118 6.41 -12.92 -11.01
N TRP A 119 7.40 -13.69 -11.39
CA TRP A 119 7.20 -15.05 -11.89
C TRP A 119 6.52 -15.96 -10.85
N GLN A 120 7.02 -15.98 -9.60
CA GLN A 120 6.46 -16.81 -8.55
C GLN A 120 5.03 -16.38 -8.16
N ILE A 121 4.75 -15.09 -8.15
CA ILE A 121 3.41 -14.55 -7.85
C ILE A 121 2.46 -14.87 -9.00
N SER A 122 2.90 -14.70 -10.27
CA SER A 122 2.11 -15.06 -11.45
C SER A 122 1.71 -16.52 -11.48
N ASP A 123 2.64 -17.42 -11.16
CA ASP A 123 2.39 -18.86 -11.05
C ASP A 123 1.29 -19.15 -10.00
N THR A 124 1.43 -18.55 -8.82
CA THR A 124 0.47 -18.70 -7.73
C THR A 124 -0.92 -18.13 -8.06
N LEU A 125 -0.97 -16.95 -8.68
CA LEU A 125 -2.22 -16.29 -9.04
C LEU A 125 -2.90 -16.95 -10.24
N GLY A 126 -2.12 -17.51 -11.17
CA GLY A 126 -2.65 -18.28 -12.30
C GLY A 126 -3.46 -19.50 -11.87
N GLU A 127 -3.08 -20.15 -10.75
CA GLU A 127 -3.83 -21.28 -10.18
C GLU A 127 -5.25 -20.89 -9.71
N ILE A 128 -5.45 -19.61 -9.40
CA ILE A 128 -6.76 -19.06 -8.97
C ILE A 128 -7.44 -18.19 -10.04
N GLY A 129 -6.93 -18.23 -11.28
CA GLY A 129 -7.51 -17.53 -12.43
C GLY A 129 -7.33 -16.02 -12.42
N VAL A 130 -6.23 -15.53 -11.84
CA VAL A 130 -5.90 -14.10 -11.75
C VAL A 130 -4.70 -13.77 -12.63
N ASP A 131 -4.85 -12.77 -13.49
CA ASP A 131 -3.83 -12.25 -14.38
C ASP A 131 -3.02 -11.12 -13.76
N ILE A 132 -1.76 -10.96 -14.19
CA ILE A 132 -0.89 -9.87 -13.77
C ILE A 132 -0.56 -8.94 -14.93
N ILE A 133 -0.69 -7.64 -14.68
CA ILE A 133 -0.11 -6.59 -15.52
C ILE A 133 1.11 -6.02 -14.80
N THR A 134 2.28 -6.27 -15.34
CA THR A 134 3.53 -5.72 -14.79
C THR A 134 3.67 -4.24 -15.15
N VAL A 135 4.01 -3.42 -14.16
CA VAL A 135 4.21 -1.97 -14.28
C VAL A 135 5.63 -1.62 -13.88
N ASP A 136 6.43 -1.14 -14.83
CA ASP A 136 7.78 -0.67 -14.56
C ASP A 136 7.80 0.74 -13.96
N PHE A 137 8.75 0.98 -13.06
CA PHE A 137 8.96 2.30 -12.45
C PHE A 137 10.26 2.95 -12.87
N PRO A 138 10.32 4.29 -12.92
CA PRO A 138 11.57 5.00 -12.99
C PRO A 138 12.36 4.82 -11.68
N ILE A 139 13.70 4.87 -11.79
CA ILE A 139 14.59 4.90 -10.62
C ILE A 139 14.17 6.03 -9.68
N GLY A 140 14.14 5.75 -8.38
CA GLY A 140 13.68 6.71 -7.36
C GLY A 140 12.20 6.60 -7.00
N THR A 141 11.44 5.72 -7.67
CA THR A 141 10.11 5.30 -7.21
C THR A 141 10.26 4.07 -6.31
N MET A 142 9.68 4.14 -5.11
CA MET A 142 9.80 3.05 -4.14
C MET A 142 8.77 1.95 -4.42
N HIS A 143 7.47 2.30 -4.47
CA HIS A 143 6.38 1.35 -4.62
C HIS A 143 5.27 1.87 -5.53
N LEU A 144 4.53 0.94 -6.16
CA LEU A 144 3.33 1.25 -6.94
C LEU A 144 2.28 1.99 -6.10
N MET A 145 2.09 1.58 -4.87
CA MET A 145 1.17 2.18 -3.91
C MET A 145 1.41 3.69 -3.71
N GLY A 146 2.66 4.16 -3.84
CA GLY A 146 3.02 5.57 -3.67
C GLY A 146 2.76 6.45 -4.91
N ILE A 147 2.43 5.85 -6.05
CA ILE A 147 2.26 6.57 -7.31
C ILE A 147 0.90 6.35 -7.98
N LEU A 148 0.12 5.39 -7.49
CA LEU A 148 -1.20 5.06 -8.02
C LEU A 148 -2.11 4.59 -6.89
N ARG A 149 -3.34 5.13 -6.83
CA ARG A 149 -4.35 4.74 -5.85
C ARG A 149 -5.73 4.65 -6.49
N PHE A 150 -6.42 3.55 -6.21
CA PHE A 150 -7.81 3.38 -6.57
C PHE A 150 -8.72 4.11 -5.55
N LEU A 151 -9.66 4.90 -6.06
CA LEU A 151 -10.64 5.65 -5.28
C LEU A 151 -12.04 5.00 -5.36
N ALA A 152 -12.31 4.37 -6.50
CA ALA A 152 -13.54 3.62 -6.78
C ALA A 152 -13.28 2.67 -7.96
N ARG A 153 -14.28 1.88 -8.36
CA ARG A 153 -14.20 0.98 -9.53
C ARG A 153 -14.11 1.71 -10.88
N ASP A 154 -14.28 3.02 -10.88
CA ASP A 154 -14.27 3.90 -12.07
C ASP A 154 -13.25 5.03 -11.96
N LEU A 155 -12.57 5.19 -10.82
CA LEU A 155 -11.72 6.34 -10.55
C LEU A 155 -10.41 5.94 -9.88
N VAL A 156 -9.32 6.43 -10.45
CA VAL A 156 -7.97 6.29 -9.93
C VAL A 156 -7.24 7.62 -9.95
N ILE A 157 -6.40 7.87 -8.94
CA ILE A 157 -5.48 9.01 -8.91
C ILE A 157 -4.04 8.51 -9.04
N THR A 158 -3.22 9.24 -9.77
CA THR A 158 -1.82 8.87 -10.02
C THR A 158 -0.88 10.08 -10.03
N TRP A 159 0.39 9.78 -9.85
CA TRP A 159 1.47 10.75 -10.04
C TRP A 159 1.96 10.72 -11.48
N PRO A 160 1.71 11.77 -12.29
CA PRO A 160 1.88 11.73 -13.75
C PRO A 160 3.31 11.44 -14.22
N TYR A 161 4.32 11.90 -13.47
CA TYR A 161 5.73 11.73 -13.86
C TYR A 161 6.36 10.41 -13.40
N ARG A 162 5.60 9.58 -12.69
CA ARG A 162 6.12 8.36 -12.07
C ARG A 162 5.42 7.08 -12.51
N LEU A 163 4.26 7.19 -13.16
CA LEU A 163 3.53 6.03 -13.66
C LEU A 163 3.84 5.78 -15.13
N ALA A 164 4.18 4.53 -15.48
CA ALA A 164 4.39 4.12 -16.86
C ALA A 164 3.09 4.24 -17.68
N TRP A 165 3.20 4.70 -18.94
CA TRP A 165 2.06 4.86 -19.85
C TRP A 165 1.21 3.58 -19.99
N ARG A 166 1.87 2.40 -20.04
CA ARG A 166 1.18 1.10 -20.11
C ARG A 166 0.15 0.91 -18.98
N ALA A 167 0.44 1.37 -17.77
CA ALA A 167 -0.52 1.30 -16.67
C ALA A 167 -1.71 2.24 -16.89
N VAL A 168 -1.45 3.46 -17.38
CA VAL A 168 -2.52 4.42 -17.72
C VAL A 168 -3.42 3.86 -18.84
N GLU A 169 -2.81 3.24 -19.86
CA GLU A 169 -3.52 2.60 -20.96
C GLU A 169 -4.40 1.45 -20.47
N ALA A 170 -3.84 0.53 -19.68
CA ALA A 170 -4.58 -0.60 -19.09
C ALA A 170 -5.75 -0.16 -18.20
N LEU A 171 -5.59 0.93 -17.47
CA LEU A 171 -6.66 1.53 -16.66
C LEU A 171 -7.78 2.10 -17.53
N ARG A 172 -7.41 2.87 -18.58
CA ARG A 172 -8.38 3.48 -19.51
C ARG A 172 -9.17 2.44 -20.31
N GLU A 173 -8.50 1.40 -20.78
CA GLU A 173 -9.14 0.27 -21.49
C GLU A 173 -10.19 -0.44 -20.62
N ARG A 174 -10.03 -0.40 -19.29
CA ARG A 174 -10.99 -0.93 -18.30
C ARG A 174 -12.00 0.09 -17.80
N GLY A 175 -12.07 1.25 -18.44
CA GLY A 175 -13.06 2.28 -18.15
C GLY A 175 -12.74 3.17 -16.95
N PHE A 176 -11.53 3.10 -16.39
CA PHE A 176 -11.15 4.00 -15.32
C PHE A 176 -10.93 5.42 -15.81
N ARG A 177 -11.48 6.38 -15.10
CA ARG A 177 -11.08 7.76 -15.18
C ARG A 177 -9.79 7.95 -14.38
N VAL A 178 -8.75 8.43 -15.05
CA VAL A 178 -7.42 8.62 -14.45
C VAL A 178 -7.25 10.10 -14.10
N GLY A 179 -7.29 10.41 -12.81
CA GLY A 179 -6.95 11.72 -12.28
C GLY A 179 -5.44 11.82 -11.98
N PHE A 180 -4.93 13.04 -12.01
CA PHE A 180 -3.54 13.31 -11.66
C PHE A 180 -3.47 14.16 -10.41
N ILE A 181 -2.49 13.85 -9.53
CA ILE A 181 -2.28 14.64 -8.33
C ILE A 181 -1.96 16.10 -8.69
N PRO A 182 -2.63 17.09 -8.06
CA PRO A 182 -2.51 18.48 -8.47
C PRO A 182 -1.23 19.18 -7.98
N ASP A 183 -0.56 18.62 -6.98
CA ASP A 183 0.61 19.25 -6.36
C ASP A 183 1.71 18.23 -6.03
N GLU A 184 2.90 18.47 -6.58
CA GLU A 184 4.03 17.55 -6.40
C GLU A 184 4.63 17.62 -4.99
N THR A 185 4.55 18.76 -4.31
CA THR A 185 5.03 18.90 -2.94
C THR A 185 4.16 18.08 -1.97
N GLU A 186 2.84 18.12 -2.15
CA GLU A 186 1.92 17.29 -1.38
C GLU A 186 2.14 15.80 -1.68
N ALA A 187 2.45 15.44 -2.94
CA ALA A 187 2.78 14.06 -3.31
C ALA A 187 4.06 13.54 -2.63
N THR A 188 5.09 14.40 -2.54
CA THR A 188 6.41 14.01 -2.00
C THR A 188 6.49 14.15 -0.48
N ALA A 189 6.33 15.36 0.03
CA ALA A 189 6.50 15.66 1.45
C ALA A 189 5.25 15.41 2.28
N GLY A 190 4.07 15.68 1.71
CA GLY A 190 2.78 15.54 2.39
C GLY A 190 2.25 14.11 2.42
N GLY A 191 2.81 13.18 1.65
CA GLY A 191 2.30 11.82 1.54
C GLY A 191 0.87 11.75 0.98
N ALA A 192 0.48 12.70 0.12
CA ALA A 192 -0.90 12.87 -0.35
C ALA A 192 -1.45 11.65 -1.10
N LEU A 193 -0.61 10.86 -1.79
CA LEU A 193 -1.00 9.59 -2.41
C LEU A 193 -0.90 8.40 -1.46
N ASN A 194 -0.39 8.59 -0.25
CA ASN A 194 -0.22 7.51 0.71
C ASN A 194 -1.44 7.37 1.65
N PHE A 195 -2.63 7.40 1.07
CA PHE A 195 -3.90 7.21 1.76
C PHE A 195 -4.38 5.76 1.69
N VAL A 196 -5.41 5.43 2.45
CA VAL A 196 -6.14 4.16 2.37
C VAL A 196 -7.57 4.42 1.91
N THR A 197 -7.98 3.70 0.86
CA THR A 197 -9.37 3.68 0.41
C THR A 197 -10.17 2.77 1.33
N LEU A 198 -11.20 3.31 1.97
CA LEU A 198 -12.04 2.62 2.95
C LEU A 198 -13.28 1.98 2.30
N GLY A 199 -13.70 2.54 1.19
CA GLY A 199 -14.83 2.12 0.37
C GLY A 199 -14.90 2.99 -0.88
N PRO A 200 -15.84 2.76 -1.79
CA PRO A 200 -15.96 3.55 -3.01
C PRO A 200 -16.07 5.05 -2.69
N ARG A 201 -15.09 5.84 -3.15
CA ARG A 201 -15.03 7.30 -2.94
C ARG A 201 -14.93 7.74 -1.46
N HIS A 202 -14.46 6.86 -0.58
CA HIS A 202 -14.15 7.18 0.82
C HIS A 202 -12.70 6.82 1.13
N ILE A 203 -11.94 7.78 1.62
CA ILE A 203 -10.52 7.58 1.94
C ILE A 203 -10.16 8.12 3.33
N LEU A 204 -9.09 7.56 3.89
CA LEU A 204 -8.38 8.14 5.03
C LEU A 204 -6.99 8.60 4.55
N MET A 205 -6.73 9.90 4.64
CA MET A 205 -5.49 10.53 4.17
C MET A 205 -4.80 11.35 5.25
N ALA A 206 -3.50 11.60 5.08
CA ALA A 206 -2.77 12.48 5.97
C ALA A 206 -3.30 13.92 5.86
N ALA A 207 -3.50 14.57 7.00
CA ALA A 207 -3.77 16.01 7.06
C ALA A 207 -2.61 16.81 6.48
N GLY A 208 -2.87 18.06 6.09
CA GLY A 208 -1.85 18.95 5.54
C GLY A 208 -1.68 18.90 4.02
N ASN A 209 -2.61 18.27 3.30
CA ASN A 209 -2.62 18.15 1.85
C ASN A 209 -3.85 18.84 1.21
N PRO A 210 -4.04 20.18 1.41
CA PRO A 210 -5.30 20.85 1.07
C PRO A 210 -5.61 20.88 -0.42
N LYS A 211 -4.62 20.96 -1.31
CA LYS A 211 -4.84 20.98 -2.76
C LYS A 211 -5.31 19.63 -3.26
N THR A 212 -4.67 18.56 -2.79
CA THR A 212 -5.06 17.19 -3.14
C THR A 212 -6.43 16.86 -2.57
N GLN A 213 -6.70 17.24 -1.31
CA GLN A 213 -8.01 17.05 -0.69
C GLN A 213 -9.11 17.76 -1.50
N THR A 214 -8.93 19.05 -1.81
CA THR A 214 -9.90 19.82 -2.61
C THR A 214 -10.13 19.18 -3.99
N PHE A 215 -9.06 18.72 -4.65
CA PHE A 215 -9.18 18.02 -5.92
C PHE A 215 -10.00 16.74 -5.78
N LEU A 216 -9.72 15.90 -4.79
CA LEU A 216 -10.44 14.64 -4.55
C LEU A 216 -11.91 14.89 -4.20
N GLU A 217 -12.19 15.88 -3.37
CA GLU A 217 -13.58 16.28 -3.03
C GLU A 217 -14.34 16.78 -4.25
N SER A 218 -13.69 17.51 -5.17
CA SER A 218 -14.30 17.91 -6.44
C SER A 218 -14.63 16.73 -7.36
N GLU A 219 -13.93 15.60 -7.18
CA GLU A 219 -14.18 14.32 -7.85
C GLU A 219 -15.24 13.45 -7.14
N GLY A 220 -15.87 13.98 -6.10
CA GLY A 220 -16.90 13.30 -5.31
C GLY A 220 -16.34 12.30 -4.32
N VAL A 221 -15.10 12.46 -3.88
CA VAL A 221 -14.46 11.62 -2.85
C VAL A 221 -14.63 12.26 -1.48
N THR A 222 -15.07 11.48 -0.51
CA THR A 222 -15.10 11.89 0.90
C THR A 222 -13.71 11.65 1.51
N CYS A 223 -13.06 12.73 1.95
CA CYS A 223 -11.73 12.69 2.54
C CYS A 223 -11.82 12.79 4.07
N HIS A 224 -11.50 11.70 4.77
CA HIS A 224 -11.22 11.72 6.20
C HIS A 224 -9.72 12.01 6.40
N THR A 225 -9.37 12.82 7.38
CA THR A 225 -7.97 13.20 7.60
C THR A 225 -7.51 12.86 9.01
N VAL A 226 -6.22 12.53 9.14
CA VAL A 226 -5.55 12.32 10.43
C VAL A 226 -4.15 12.94 10.39
N ALA A 227 -3.72 13.56 11.49
CA ALA A 227 -2.36 14.09 11.60
C ALA A 227 -1.35 12.94 11.61
N LEU A 228 -0.30 13.06 10.78
CA LEU A 228 0.71 12.01 10.61
C LEU A 228 2.11 12.59 10.33
N ASP A 229 2.32 13.86 10.58
CA ASP A 229 3.53 14.60 10.23
C ASP A 229 4.80 14.03 10.90
N GLU A 230 4.72 13.52 12.11
CA GLU A 230 5.85 12.84 12.75
C GLU A 230 6.17 11.48 12.10
N LEU A 231 5.16 10.69 11.79
CA LEU A 231 5.37 9.40 11.14
C LEU A 231 5.84 9.55 9.68
N LEU A 232 5.44 10.61 8.99
CA LEU A 232 5.94 10.93 7.64
C LEU A 232 7.45 11.19 7.61
N LYS A 233 8.07 11.66 8.70
CA LYS A 233 9.53 11.80 8.81
C LYS A 233 10.28 10.48 8.66
N ALA A 234 9.63 9.35 8.99
CA ALA A 234 10.16 8.01 8.75
C ALA A 234 10.00 7.52 7.30
N ALA A 235 9.55 8.41 6.39
CA ALA A 235 9.34 8.16 4.95
C ALA A 235 8.21 7.16 4.61
N GLY A 236 7.21 7.02 5.49
CA GLY A 236 6.01 6.24 5.22
C GLY A 236 4.76 6.93 5.71
N GLY A 237 3.66 6.84 4.94
CA GLY A 237 2.36 7.41 5.28
C GLY A 237 1.35 6.34 5.69
N ILE A 238 0.07 6.73 5.74
CA ILE A 238 -1.05 5.89 6.19
C ILE A 238 -1.06 4.54 5.48
N GLY A 239 -0.92 4.53 4.15
CA GLY A 239 -0.94 3.30 3.37
C GLY A 239 0.23 2.37 3.72
N CYS A 240 1.44 2.90 3.95
CA CYS A 240 2.60 2.10 4.33
C CYS A 240 2.43 1.42 5.69
N LEU A 241 1.79 2.14 6.64
CA LEU A 241 1.53 1.64 8.00
C LEU A 241 0.41 0.58 8.02
N THR A 242 -0.41 0.50 6.97
CA THR A 242 -1.63 -0.29 6.96
C THR A 242 -1.52 -1.51 6.06
N GLY A 243 -1.38 -2.68 6.64
CA GLY A 243 -1.61 -3.95 5.95
C GLY A 243 -3.11 -4.23 5.84
N ILE A 244 -3.62 -4.41 4.64
CA ILE A 244 -5.04 -4.67 4.40
C ILE A 244 -5.26 -6.18 4.42
N ILE A 245 -6.12 -6.66 5.34
CA ILE A 245 -6.43 -8.08 5.49
C ILE A 245 -7.64 -8.47 4.66
N GLU A 246 -8.67 -7.63 4.64
CA GLU A 246 -9.92 -7.89 3.93
C GLU A 246 -10.42 -6.63 3.25
N ARG A 247 -10.88 -6.76 2.02
CA ARG A 247 -11.46 -5.69 1.21
C ARG A 247 -12.38 -6.29 0.15
N GLU A 248 -13.53 -5.69 -0.05
CA GLU A 248 -14.32 -5.91 -1.26
C GLU A 248 -13.62 -5.26 -2.47
N ILE A 249 -13.47 -5.99 -3.57
CA ILE A 249 -12.80 -5.56 -4.81
C ILE A 249 -13.86 -5.29 -5.90
#